data_e15c04ccea7830fa209cb9c885b644ae
#
_entry.id   e15c04ccea7830fa209cb9c885b644ae
#
_cell.length_a   1.000
_cell.length_b   1.000
_cell.length_c   1.000
_cell.angle_alpha   90.00
_cell.angle_beta   90.00
_cell.angle_gamma   90.00
#
_symmetry.space_group_name_H-M   'P 1'
#
loop_
_entity.id
_entity.type
_entity.pdbx_description
1 polymer ?
#
loop_
_entity_poly.entity_id
_entity_poly.type
_entity_poly.pdbx_seq_one_letter_code
_entity_poly.pdbx_strand_id
1 'polypeptide(L)'
;MRMFARGLMGLLVATTVIEVGVDVPNASLMVIEHAERFGLSQLHQLRGRVGRGAVASACVLLYSVGDSGKLSDNGKERLRAMAETNDGFEIARRDLEIRGPGEFLGARQSGAAMLRFADLEQDMALLEWARELAPQMLQQYPRQAQQHIERWLGSKAEYLKA
;
A
#
# COMPACT_ATOMS: atom_id res chain seq x y z
N MET A 1 20.09 16.30 10.26
CA MET A 1 19.25 17.01 9.28
C MET A 1 19.69 18.43 8.98
N ARG A 2 19.77 19.39 9.92
CA ARG A 2 20.09 20.80 9.63
C ARG A 2 21.45 20.97 8.90
N MET A 3 22.47 20.21 9.24
CA MET A 3 23.79 20.26 8.61
C MET A 3 23.74 19.73 7.17
N PHE A 4 23.03 18.65 6.93
CA PHE A 4 22.82 18.09 5.60
C PHE A 4 22.03 19.04 4.70
N ALA A 5 20.93 19.62 5.19
CA ALA A 5 20.13 20.59 4.45
C ALA A 5 20.92 21.88 4.11
N ARG A 6 21.91 22.25 4.91
CA ARG A 6 22.82 23.39 4.65
C ARG A 6 24.02 23.04 3.75
N GLY A 7 24.12 21.80 3.28
CA GLY A 7 25.24 21.36 2.45
C GLY A 7 26.56 21.17 3.21
N LEU A 8 26.54 21.16 4.55
CA LEU A 8 27.71 20.94 5.40
C LEU A 8 28.06 19.46 5.55
N MET A 9 27.17 18.57 5.10
CA MET A 9 27.37 17.12 5.07
C MET A 9 26.92 16.60 3.71
N GLY A 10 27.76 15.76 3.08
CA GLY A 10 27.49 15.18 1.76
C GLY A 10 26.64 13.92 1.81
N LEU A 11 26.52 13.25 2.97
CA LEU A 11 25.79 12.00 3.14
C LEU A 11 25.00 12.04 4.44
N LEU A 12 23.74 11.57 4.35
CA LEU A 12 22.90 11.32 5.51
C LEU A 12 22.47 9.85 5.48
N VAL A 13 22.77 9.11 6.54
CA VAL A 13 22.26 7.75 6.77
C VAL A 13 21.21 7.81 7.86
N ALA A 14 20.05 7.24 7.60
CA ALA A 14 18.93 7.24 8.54
C ALA A 14 18.03 6.02 8.32
N THR A 15 17.21 5.73 9.31
CA THR A 15 16.13 4.75 9.23
C THR A 15 14.85 5.40 8.70
N THR A 16 13.76 4.64 8.60
CA THR A 16 12.44 5.04 8.08
C THR A 16 11.81 6.28 8.74
N VAL A 17 12.36 6.77 9.85
CA VAL A 17 11.92 8.01 10.53
C VAL A 17 11.95 9.25 9.62
N ILE A 18 12.66 9.18 8.48
CA ILE A 18 12.68 10.25 7.45
C ILE A 18 11.35 10.36 6.68
N GLU A 19 10.44 9.43 6.83
CA GLU A 19 9.13 9.47 6.15
C GLU A 19 8.32 10.73 6.49
N VAL A 20 8.55 11.32 7.66
CA VAL A 20 7.73 12.43 8.15
C VAL A 20 8.48 13.76 8.09
N GLY A 21 8.02 14.66 7.22
CA GLY A 21 8.23 16.11 7.38
C GLY A 21 9.59 16.69 7.02
N VAL A 22 10.47 15.94 6.36
CA VAL A 22 11.81 16.46 6.01
C VAL A 22 11.96 16.57 4.50
N ASP A 23 11.88 17.80 4.01
CA ASP A 23 12.27 18.15 2.66
C ASP A 23 13.72 18.60 2.63
N VAL A 24 14.51 18.01 1.74
CA VAL A 24 15.88 18.44 1.49
C VAL A 24 16.02 18.76 0.00
N PRO A 25 15.77 20.01 -0.41
CA PRO A 25 15.77 20.39 -1.82
C PRO A 25 17.10 20.12 -2.54
N ASN A 26 18.20 20.09 -1.79
CA ASN A 26 19.55 19.86 -2.31
C ASN A 26 19.91 18.36 -2.43
N ALA A 27 19.06 17.45 -1.93
CA ALA A 27 19.29 16.03 -2.07
C ALA A 27 19.00 15.59 -3.51
N SER A 28 20.02 15.16 -4.22
CA SER A 28 19.93 14.69 -5.62
C SER A 28 19.91 13.17 -5.74
N LEU A 29 20.33 12.45 -4.69
CA LEU A 29 20.36 11.00 -4.68
C LEU A 29 19.72 10.45 -3.40
N MET A 30 18.83 9.48 -3.56
CA MET A 30 18.33 8.64 -2.49
C MET A 30 18.67 7.19 -2.76
N VAL A 31 19.18 6.49 -1.76
CA VAL A 31 19.42 5.05 -1.81
C VAL A 31 18.56 4.42 -0.72
N ILE A 32 17.71 3.47 -1.09
CA ILE A 32 16.86 2.72 -0.17
C ILE A 32 17.37 1.29 -0.12
N GLU A 33 17.93 0.91 1.02
CA GLU A 33 18.36 -0.46 1.27
C GLU A 33 17.17 -1.34 1.68
N HIS A 34 17.23 -2.62 1.31
CA HIS A 34 16.17 -3.59 1.56
C HIS A 34 14.79 -3.12 1.05
N ALA A 35 14.77 -2.54 -0.14
CA ALA A 35 13.56 -1.98 -0.74
C ALA A 35 12.42 -3.00 -0.86
N GLU A 36 12.73 -4.30 -0.96
CA GLU A 36 11.77 -5.40 -0.98
C GLU A 36 10.91 -5.51 0.29
N ARG A 37 11.37 -4.93 1.40
CA ARG A 37 10.66 -4.97 2.69
C ARG A 37 9.67 -3.82 2.87
N PHE A 38 9.76 -2.79 2.03
CA PHE A 38 8.88 -1.63 2.10
C PHE A 38 7.58 -1.88 1.34
N GLY A 39 6.51 -1.25 1.82
CA GLY A 39 5.28 -1.13 1.05
C GLY A 39 5.45 -0.18 -0.13
N LEU A 40 4.64 -0.36 -1.19
CA LEU A 40 4.75 0.44 -2.40
C LEU A 40 4.49 1.93 -2.12
N SER A 41 3.51 2.25 -1.29
CA SER A 41 3.22 3.61 -0.83
C SER A 41 4.39 4.25 -0.07
N GLN A 42 5.09 3.48 0.78
CA GLN A 42 6.26 3.97 1.50
C GLN A 42 7.42 4.28 0.55
N LEU A 43 7.71 3.39 -0.41
CA LEU A 43 8.73 3.64 -1.43
C LEU A 43 8.42 4.90 -2.23
N HIS A 44 7.16 5.10 -2.59
CA HIS A 44 6.73 6.29 -3.31
C HIS A 44 6.93 7.57 -2.48
N GLN A 45 6.57 7.55 -1.20
CA GLN A 45 6.79 8.68 -0.29
C GLN A 45 8.27 9.01 -0.12
N LEU A 46 9.12 7.99 0.06
CA LEU A 46 10.57 8.17 0.16
C LEU A 46 11.14 8.75 -1.13
N ARG A 47 10.79 8.19 -2.30
CA ARG A 47 11.21 8.73 -3.59
C ARG A 47 10.82 10.21 -3.76
N GLY A 48 9.63 10.59 -3.32
CA GLY A 48 9.15 11.97 -3.37
C GLY A 48 9.91 12.96 -2.47
N ARG A 49 10.86 12.50 -1.65
CA ARG A 49 11.71 13.38 -0.80
C ARG A 49 12.92 13.92 -1.52
N VAL A 50 13.29 13.38 -2.67
CA VAL A 50 14.35 13.91 -3.55
C VAL A 50 13.73 14.46 -4.84
N GLY A 51 14.45 15.34 -5.52
CA GLY A 51 14.01 15.87 -6.80
C GLY A 51 13.05 17.07 -6.73
N ARG A 52 12.95 17.71 -5.58
CA ARG A 52 12.16 18.94 -5.43
C ARG A 52 12.96 20.22 -5.77
N GLY A 53 14.24 20.06 -6.08
CA GLY A 53 15.12 21.14 -6.51
C GLY A 53 15.25 21.21 -8.03
N ALA A 54 16.07 22.17 -8.51
CA ALA A 54 16.37 22.37 -9.91
C ALA A 54 17.35 21.32 -10.50
N VAL A 55 17.92 20.46 -9.67
CA VAL A 55 18.92 19.47 -10.06
C VAL A 55 18.24 18.13 -10.35
N ALA A 56 18.67 17.45 -11.41
CA ALA A 56 18.22 16.10 -11.70
C ALA A 56 18.51 15.18 -10.50
N SER A 57 17.53 14.37 -10.14
CA SER A 57 17.62 13.49 -8.98
C SER A 57 17.37 12.03 -9.36
N ALA A 58 17.96 11.13 -8.58
CA ALA A 58 17.80 9.70 -8.74
C ALA A 58 17.40 9.03 -7.41
N CYS A 59 16.59 7.99 -7.50
CA CYS A 59 16.28 7.11 -6.39
C CYS A 59 16.71 5.69 -6.76
N VAL A 60 17.62 5.12 -5.98
CA VAL A 60 18.17 3.77 -6.17
C VAL A 60 17.54 2.85 -5.15
N LEU A 61 16.92 1.76 -5.61
CA LEU A 61 16.33 0.74 -4.79
C LEU A 61 17.27 -0.47 -4.74
N LEU A 62 17.90 -0.69 -3.59
CA LEU A 62 18.71 -1.88 -3.34
C LEU A 62 17.83 -2.94 -2.67
N TYR A 63 17.87 -4.14 -3.19
CA TYR A 63 17.12 -5.26 -2.64
C TYR A 63 18.00 -6.49 -2.45
N SER A 64 17.64 -7.31 -1.50
CA SER A 64 18.29 -8.59 -1.23
C SER A 64 17.38 -9.74 -1.65
N VAL A 65 17.97 -10.72 -2.28
CA VAL A 65 17.32 -12.03 -2.48
C VAL A 65 17.62 -12.87 -1.23
N GLY A 66 16.58 -13.36 -0.55
CA GLY A 66 16.75 -14.22 0.63
C GLY A 66 17.48 -15.53 0.28
N ASP A 67 17.58 -16.44 1.24
CA ASP A 67 18.26 -17.74 1.09
C ASP A 67 17.75 -18.57 -0.10
N SER A 68 16.52 -18.33 -0.55
CA SER A 68 15.94 -18.92 -1.76
C SER A 68 16.53 -18.40 -3.07
N GLY A 69 17.37 -17.36 -3.04
CA GLY A 69 17.94 -16.71 -4.22
C GLY A 69 16.90 -15.98 -5.09
N LYS A 70 15.68 -15.78 -4.62
CA LYS A 70 14.60 -15.14 -5.37
C LYS A 70 13.84 -14.15 -4.50
N LEU A 71 13.42 -13.03 -5.11
CA LEU A 71 12.42 -12.15 -4.53
C LEU A 71 11.05 -12.82 -4.55
N SER A 72 10.21 -12.50 -3.56
CA SER A 72 8.80 -12.85 -3.63
C SER A 72 8.14 -12.15 -4.83
N ASP A 73 7.08 -12.73 -5.38
CA ASP A 73 6.38 -12.15 -6.52
C ASP A 73 5.83 -10.75 -6.18
N ASN A 74 5.23 -10.58 -5.01
CA ASN A 74 4.79 -9.25 -4.53
C ASN A 74 5.96 -8.26 -4.38
N GLY A 75 7.15 -8.73 -3.98
CA GLY A 75 8.36 -7.89 -3.90
C GLY A 75 8.80 -7.41 -5.28
N LYS A 76 8.81 -8.31 -6.27
CA LYS A 76 9.13 -7.99 -7.67
C LYS A 76 8.15 -6.96 -8.24
N GLU A 77 6.84 -7.20 -8.08
CA GLU A 77 5.81 -6.32 -8.61
C GLU A 77 5.89 -4.92 -8.00
N ARG A 78 6.15 -4.81 -6.69
CA ARG A 78 6.35 -3.50 -6.05
C ARG A 78 7.56 -2.75 -6.59
N LEU A 79 8.72 -3.42 -6.70
CA LEU A 79 9.93 -2.79 -7.24
C LEU A 79 9.75 -2.41 -8.71
N ARG A 80 9.08 -3.25 -9.48
CA ARG A 80 8.74 -3.00 -10.87
C ARG A 80 7.82 -1.79 -11.03
N ALA A 81 6.76 -1.70 -10.24
CA ALA A 81 5.86 -0.55 -10.23
C ALA A 81 6.61 0.76 -9.96
N MET A 82 7.55 0.76 -9.01
CA MET A 82 8.38 1.92 -8.71
C MET A 82 9.33 2.31 -9.85
N ALA A 83 9.79 1.36 -10.65
CA ALA A 83 10.66 1.62 -11.80
C ALA A 83 9.89 2.13 -13.03
N GLU A 84 8.65 1.67 -13.22
CA GLU A 84 7.86 1.94 -14.43
C GLU A 84 7.09 3.26 -14.38
N THR A 85 6.68 3.73 -13.19
CA THR A 85 5.84 4.92 -13.08
C THR A 85 6.23 5.86 -11.94
N ASN A 86 5.99 7.15 -12.17
CA ASN A 86 6.06 8.20 -11.17
C ASN A 86 4.67 8.71 -10.74
N ASP A 87 3.61 8.23 -11.39
CA ASP A 87 2.25 8.64 -11.09
C ASP A 87 1.77 8.01 -9.78
N GLY A 88 1.42 8.86 -8.81
CA GLY A 88 0.95 8.43 -7.50
C GLY A 88 -0.38 7.68 -7.53
N PHE A 89 -1.27 8.00 -8.48
CA PHE A 89 -2.55 7.28 -8.64
C PHE A 89 -2.32 5.86 -9.19
N GLU A 90 -1.44 5.74 -10.18
CA GLU A 90 -1.06 4.44 -10.73
C GLU A 90 -0.37 3.57 -9.68
N ILE A 91 0.51 4.16 -8.86
CA ILE A 91 1.16 3.48 -7.74
C ILE A 91 0.13 3.02 -6.71
N ALA A 92 -0.84 3.86 -6.35
CA ALA A 92 -1.90 3.49 -5.41
C ALA A 92 -2.78 2.35 -5.95
N ARG A 93 -3.11 2.39 -7.24
CA ARG A 93 -3.86 1.33 -7.92
C ARG A 93 -3.10 0.00 -7.86
N ARG A 94 -1.82 0.01 -8.24
CA ARG A 94 -0.96 -1.20 -8.20
C ARG A 94 -0.73 -1.69 -6.77
N ASP A 95 -0.61 -0.80 -5.78
CA ASP A 95 -0.48 -1.19 -4.38
C ASP A 95 -1.72 -1.97 -3.91
N LEU A 96 -2.91 -1.52 -4.32
CA LEU A 96 -4.16 -2.22 -4.03
C LEU A 96 -4.22 -3.61 -4.70
N GLU A 97 -3.81 -3.70 -5.97
CA GLU A 97 -3.77 -4.97 -6.71
C GLU A 97 -2.78 -5.97 -6.08
N ILE A 98 -1.58 -5.52 -5.70
CA ILE A 98 -0.55 -6.36 -5.08
C ILE A 98 -0.99 -6.84 -3.69
N ARG A 99 -1.65 -5.99 -2.91
CA ARG A 99 -2.18 -6.35 -1.58
C ARG A 99 -3.38 -7.27 -1.67
N GLY A 100 -4.12 -7.17 -2.75
CA GLY A 100 -5.39 -7.88 -2.92
C GLY A 100 -6.52 -7.32 -2.04
N PRO A 101 -7.76 -7.73 -2.29
CA PRO A 101 -8.94 -7.22 -1.58
C PRO A 101 -8.99 -7.60 -0.08
N GLY A 102 -8.14 -8.50 0.39
CA GLY A 102 -8.15 -8.98 1.77
C GLY A 102 -7.66 -7.97 2.82
N GLU A 103 -6.78 -7.04 2.48
CA GLU A 103 -6.31 -5.99 3.40
C GLU A 103 -7.32 -4.84 3.55
N PHE A 104 -8.18 -4.65 2.57
CA PHE A 104 -9.19 -3.59 2.60
C PHE A 104 -10.23 -3.76 3.72
N LEU A 105 -10.38 -4.96 4.24
CA LEU A 105 -11.33 -5.30 5.32
C LEU A 105 -10.65 -5.43 6.70
N GLY A 106 -9.40 -4.99 6.86
CA GLY A 106 -8.70 -5.05 8.14
C GLY A 106 -8.31 -6.47 8.60
N ALA A 107 -8.58 -7.49 7.79
CA ALA A 107 -8.24 -8.86 8.10
C ALA A 107 -6.82 -9.17 7.63
N ARG A 108 -5.89 -9.29 8.55
CA ARG A 108 -4.58 -9.91 8.35
C ARG A 108 -4.72 -11.39 7.99
N GLN A 109 -5.28 -11.70 6.86
CA GLN A 109 -5.23 -13.07 6.34
C GLN A 109 -4.86 -13.05 4.87
N SER A 110 -3.72 -13.67 4.61
CA SER A 110 -3.23 -14.06 3.30
C SER A 110 -4.36 -14.34 2.30
N GLY A 111 -4.59 -13.41 1.35
CA GLY A 111 -5.16 -13.64 0.04
C GLY A 111 -6.47 -14.39 -0.13
N ALA A 112 -7.10 -14.91 0.91
CA ALA A 112 -8.38 -15.56 0.79
C ALA A 112 -9.50 -14.53 0.95
N ALA A 113 -10.16 -14.24 -0.13
CA ALA A 113 -11.37 -13.43 -0.13
C ALA A 113 -12.32 -13.96 0.96
N MET A 114 -12.79 -13.06 1.85
CA MET A 114 -13.84 -13.39 2.83
C MET A 114 -15.17 -13.71 2.13
N LEU A 115 -15.24 -13.48 0.83
CA LEU A 115 -16.36 -13.78 -0.03
C LEU A 115 -16.24 -15.24 -0.51
N ARG A 116 -17.22 -16.07 -0.12
CA ARG A 116 -17.23 -17.50 -0.49
C ARG A 116 -17.57 -17.76 -1.95
N PHE A 117 -18.28 -16.86 -2.60
CA PHE A 117 -18.89 -17.08 -3.92
C PHE A 117 -18.74 -15.90 -4.88
N ALA A 118 -18.29 -14.74 -4.42
CA ALA A 118 -18.11 -13.56 -5.24
C ALA A 118 -16.63 -13.26 -5.45
N ASP A 119 -16.28 -12.94 -6.68
CA ASP A 119 -14.97 -12.45 -7.08
C ASP A 119 -15.09 -10.94 -7.36
N LEU A 120 -14.41 -10.12 -6.56
CA LEU A 120 -14.53 -8.66 -6.68
C LEU A 120 -14.00 -8.12 -8.02
N GLU A 121 -13.15 -8.86 -8.72
CA GLU A 121 -12.64 -8.45 -10.04
C GLU A 121 -13.65 -8.77 -11.16
N GLN A 122 -14.34 -9.91 -11.04
CA GLN A 122 -15.29 -10.36 -12.04
C GLN A 122 -16.72 -9.85 -11.80
N ASP A 123 -17.07 -9.64 -10.53
CA ASP A 123 -18.43 -9.32 -10.09
C ASP A 123 -18.61 -7.82 -9.74
N MET A 124 -17.94 -6.92 -10.45
CA MET A 124 -18.03 -5.48 -10.20
C MET A 124 -19.45 -4.94 -10.23
N ALA A 125 -20.28 -5.41 -11.17
CA ALA A 125 -21.68 -5.01 -11.26
C ALA A 125 -22.49 -5.42 -10.01
N LEU A 126 -22.19 -6.58 -9.43
CA LEU A 126 -22.81 -7.04 -8.18
C LEU A 126 -22.34 -6.20 -6.99
N LEU A 127 -21.10 -5.74 -7.00
CA LEU A 127 -20.57 -4.87 -5.96
C LEU A 127 -21.26 -3.50 -5.96
N GLU A 128 -21.48 -2.91 -7.13
CA GLU A 128 -22.22 -1.65 -7.26
C GLU A 128 -23.65 -1.80 -6.77
N TRP A 129 -24.33 -2.84 -7.18
CA TRP A 129 -25.68 -3.16 -6.72
C TRP A 129 -25.74 -3.39 -5.21
N ALA A 130 -24.78 -4.11 -4.64
CA ALA A 130 -24.70 -4.32 -3.20
C ALA A 130 -24.51 -2.99 -2.43
N ARG A 131 -23.74 -2.04 -2.98
CA ARG A 131 -23.55 -0.70 -2.41
C ARG A 131 -24.84 0.09 -2.35
N GLU A 132 -25.69 -0.04 -3.36
CA GLU A 132 -27.00 0.63 -3.39
C GLU A 132 -28.01 -0.02 -2.45
N LEU A 133 -28.01 -1.36 -2.36
CA LEU A 133 -28.95 -2.11 -1.54
C LEU A 133 -28.62 -2.10 -0.05
N ALA A 134 -27.33 -2.10 0.33
CA ALA A 134 -26.92 -2.22 1.73
C ALA A 134 -27.51 -1.11 2.63
N PRO A 135 -27.50 0.19 2.26
CA PRO A 135 -28.15 1.23 3.05
C PRO A 135 -29.67 1.02 3.20
N GLN A 136 -30.32 0.60 2.14
CA GLN A 136 -31.77 0.33 2.14
C GLN A 136 -32.10 -0.86 3.06
N MET A 137 -31.30 -1.92 3.00
CA MET A 137 -31.46 -3.10 3.85
C MET A 137 -31.26 -2.75 5.33
N LEU A 138 -30.27 -1.92 5.65
CA LEU A 138 -30.03 -1.46 7.03
C LEU A 138 -31.18 -0.61 7.59
N GLN A 139 -31.78 0.23 6.76
CA GLN A 139 -32.88 1.10 7.16
C GLN A 139 -34.23 0.37 7.24
N GLN A 140 -34.58 -0.44 6.24
CA GLN A 140 -35.89 -1.05 6.11
C GLN A 140 -35.97 -2.42 6.78
N TYR A 141 -34.88 -3.16 6.83
CA TYR A 141 -34.81 -4.55 7.29
C TYR A 141 -33.65 -4.80 8.27
N PRO A 142 -33.53 -4.04 9.38
CA PRO A 142 -32.35 -4.10 10.25
C PRO A 142 -32.13 -5.50 10.87
N ARG A 143 -33.19 -6.23 11.19
CA ARG A 143 -33.08 -7.59 11.74
C ARG A 143 -32.50 -8.57 10.71
N GLN A 144 -32.95 -8.49 9.47
CA GLN A 144 -32.45 -9.34 8.38
C GLN A 144 -31.01 -8.99 8.03
N ALA A 145 -30.64 -7.70 8.06
CA ALA A 145 -29.26 -7.26 7.88
C ALA A 145 -28.35 -7.85 8.96
N GLN A 146 -28.77 -7.80 10.22
CA GLN A 146 -28.03 -8.38 11.33
C GLN A 146 -27.86 -9.90 11.17
N GLN A 147 -28.92 -10.63 10.84
CA GLN A 147 -28.88 -12.07 10.60
C GLN A 147 -27.97 -12.43 9.42
N HIS A 148 -27.94 -11.58 8.38
CA HIS A 148 -27.05 -11.76 7.24
C HIS A 148 -25.59 -11.63 7.66
N ILE A 149 -25.25 -10.59 8.43
CA ILE A 149 -23.91 -10.38 8.97
C ILE A 149 -23.49 -11.56 9.85
N GLU A 150 -24.34 -12.00 10.76
CA GLU A 150 -24.07 -13.14 11.65
C GLU A 150 -23.83 -14.44 10.88
N ARG A 151 -24.63 -14.69 9.82
CA ARG A 151 -24.47 -15.86 8.97
C ARG A 151 -23.12 -15.92 8.27
N TRP A 152 -22.63 -14.78 7.79
CA TRP A 152 -21.43 -14.71 6.97
C TRP A 152 -20.14 -14.47 7.76
N LEU A 153 -20.21 -13.69 8.81
CA LEU A 153 -19.04 -13.32 9.63
C LEU A 153 -18.96 -14.15 10.92
N GLY A 154 -20.07 -14.64 11.45
CA GLY A 154 -20.10 -15.44 12.68
C GLY A 154 -19.38 -14.75 13.82
N SER A 155 -18.52 -15.49 14.54
CA SER A 155 -17.68 -14.97 15.62
C SER A 155 -16.59 -14.00 15.15
N LYS A 156 -16.40 -13.83 13.85
CA LYS A 156 -15.44 -12.88 13.26
C LYS A 156 -15.98 -11.44 13.22
N ALA A 157 -17.21 -11.19 13.64
CA ALA A 157 -17.81 -9.86 13.69
C ALA A 157 -17.05 -8.88 14.65
N GLU A 158 -16.22 -9.38 15.56
CA GLU A 158 -15.35 -8.55 16.40
C GLU A 158 -14.29 -7.78 15.60
N TYR A 159 -13.89 -8.26 14.43
CA TYR A 159 -12.92 -7.60 13.57
C TYR A 159 -13.46 -6.34 12.85
N LEU A 160 -14.76 -6.11 12.90
CA LEU A 160 -15.42 -4.92 12.33
C LEU A 160 -15.46 -3.72 13.30
N LYS A 161 -14.97 -3.91 14.53
CA LYS A 161 -14.99 -2.87 15.58
C LYS A 161 -13.66 -2.16 15.79
N ALA A 162 -12.65 -2.45 14.93
CA ALA A 162 -11.33 -1.82 14.99
C ALA A 162 -11.21 -0.65 14.03
#